data_3279658a984032022cf5b2db5be697a7
#
_entry.id   3279658a984032022cf5b2db5be697a7
#
_cell.length_a   1.000
_cell.length_b   1.000
_cell.length_c   1.000
_cell.angle_alpha   90.00
_cell.angle_beta   90.00
_cell.angle_gamma   90.00
#
_symmetry.space_group_name_H-M   'P 1'
#
loop_
_entity.id
_entity.type
_entity.pdbx_description
1 polymer ?
#
loop_
_entity_poly.entity_id
_entity_poly.type
_entity_poly.pdbx_seq_one_letter_code
_entity_poly.pdbx_strand_id
1 'polypeptide(L)'
;MSLDLTHCTRGIVGAALLCALFGSGLCAAADVPGRGDQTPIRESPEKEKEKAEAAKELQVPPPRYPRDRDLAEIKLRNPTPNKFYIDASTISVAKDQIVRFVMVIRTPGNETNVRYSGLRCSNGEWKDYAFGTSDKTWQEDGSAKWSRIIELNYNNYQDTLYTDYFCAIGVISSGPVGDARKLANLLRHPQMPDPRVPQRTIEQ
;
A
#
# COMPACT_ATOMS: atom_id res chain seq x y z
N MET A 1 45.00 -6.80 23.25
CA MET A 1 45.18 -8.16 23.71
C MET A 1 44.60 -9.07 22.66
N SER A 2 45.53 -9.64 21.91
CA SER A 2 45.38 -10.69 20.89
C SER A 2 44.94 -12.01 21.49
N LEU A 3 44.41 -12.86 20.65
CA LEU A 3 44.66 -14.32 20.53
C LEU A 3 43.51 -14.90 19.71
N ASP A 4 43.68 -15.19 18.40
CA ASP A 4 44.26 -16.40 17.78
C ASP A 4 43.29 -17.60 17.81
N LEU A 5 42.81 -17.94 16.66
CA LEU A 5 43.12 -19.02 15.71
C LEU A 5 43.38 -20.39 16.35
N THR A 6 42.64 -21.41 15.90
CA THR A 6 43.21 -22.67 15.34
C THR A 6 42.08 -23.63 14.99
N HIS A 7 41.92 -23.97 13.74
CA HIS A 7 42.23 -25.25 13.10
C HIS A 7 41.64 -26.55 13.73
N CYS A 8 40.81 -27.22 12.97
CA CYS A 8 40.89 -28.68 12.89
C CYS A 8 40.49 -29.20 11.50
N THR A 9 41.49 -29.69 10.84
CA THR A 9 41.48 -30.44 9.58
C THR A 9 41.45 -31.94 9.88
N ARG A 10 40.94 -32.70 8.90
CA ARG A 10 41.27 -34.07 8.53
C ARG A 10 40.49 -35.23 9.14
N GLY A 11 40.06 -36.08 8.23
CA GLY A 11 39.73 -37.48 8.45
C GLY A 11 39.21 -38.14 7.18
N ILE A 12 40.10 -38.60 6.39
CA ILE A 12 40.03 -39.38 5.16
C ILE A 12 39.85 -40.87 5.48
N VAL A 13 39.46 -41.66 4.43
CA VAL A 13 39.56 -43.12 4.26
C VAL A 13 38.29 -43.86 4.70
N GLY A 14 37.51 -44.51 3.87
CA GLY A 14 37.82 -45.43 2.79
C GLY A 14 37.17 -46.75 3.11
N ALA A 15 36.25 -47.20 2.30
CA ALA A 15 36.03 -48.65 2.06
C ALA A 15 35.14 -48.83 0.83
N ALA A 16 35.73 -49.21 -0.24
CA ALA A 16 35.10 -49.87 -1.35
C ALA A 16 34.82 -51.32 -0.99
N LEU A 17 33.69 -51.88 -1.32
CA LEU A 17 33.58 -53.26 -1.87
C LEU A 17 32.17 -53.57 -2.37
N LEU A 18 32.13 -53.87 -3.63
CA LEU A 18 31.29 -54.84 -4.36
C LEU A 18 29.88 -55.20 -3.83
N CYS A 19 28.89 -54.95 -4.65
CA CYS A 19 27.97 -56.01 -5.08
C CYS A 19 27.43 -55.67 -6.48
N ALA A 20 27.94 -56.47 -7.45
CA ALA A 20 27.44 -56.57 -8.78
C ALA A 20 26.19 -57.47 -8.78
N LEU A 21 25.38 -57.30 -9.84
CA LEU A 21 24.39 -58.23 -10.37
C LEU A 21 22.96 -58.13 -9.75
N PHE A 22 22.11 -57.67 -10.56
CA PHE A 22 20.78 -58.16 -11.03
C PHE A 22 19.79 -57.04 -11.25
N GLY A 23 19.26 -57.03 -12.45
CA GLY A 23 17.95 -56.43 -12.69
C GLY A 23 17.95 -55.23 -13.61
N SER A 24 18.02 -55.49 -14.91
CA SER A 24 17.58 -54.55 -15.94
C SER A 24 16.08 -54.33 -15.80
N GLY A 25 15.70 -53.34 -15.01
CA GLY A 25 14.38 -52.80 -14.99
C GLY A 25 14.32 -51.56 -15.91
N LEU A 26 13.75 -51.71 -17.10
CA LEU A 26 13.32 -50.59 -17.93
C LEU A 26 12.29 -49.80 -17.12
N CYS A 27 12.70 -48.73 -16.46
CA CYS A 27 11.76 -47.68 -16.05
C CYS A 27 11.41 -46.91 -17.32
N ALA A 28 10.30 -47.25 -17.94
CA ALA A 28 9.64 -46.40 -18.89
C ALA A 28 9.31 -45.09 -18.16
N ALA A 29 10.02 -44.03 -18.50
CA ALA A 29 9.63 -42.70 -18.14
C ALA A 29 8.28 -42.42 -18.76
N ALA A 30 7.23 -42.42 -17.94
CA ALA A 30 5.94 -41.92 -18.34
C ALA A 30 6.12 -40.43 -18.69
N ASP A 31 6.06 -40.12 -19.96
CA ASP A 31 5.90 -38.77 -20.46
C ASP A 31 4.67 -38.17 -19.77
N VAL A 32 4.85 -37.24 -18.85
CA VAL A 32 3.78 -36.41 -18.33
C VAL A 32 3.53 -35.31 -19.36
N PRO A 33 2.48 -35.39 -20.18
CA PRO A 33 2.18 -34.35 -21.12
C PRO A 33 1.63 -33.13 -20.36
N GLY A 34 2.28 -31.99 -20.54
CA GLY A 34 1.65 -30.70 -20.28
C GLY A 34 2.03 -30.00 -19.00
N ARG A 35 3.31 -29.77 -18.80
CA ARG A 35 3.66 -28.54 -18.08
C ARG A 35 3.62 -27.42 -19.11
N GLY A 36 2.40 -26.84 -19.30
CA GLY A 36 2.23 -25.66 -20.14
C GLY A 36 3.29 -24.65 -19.78
N ASP A 37 4.04 -24.25 -20.78
CA ASP A 37 5.00 -23.15 -20.72
C ASP A 37 4.24 -21.90 -20.26
N GLN A 38 4.26 -21.64 -18.96
CA GLN A 38 3.79 -20.39 -18.37
C GLN A 38 4.89 -19.35 -18.60
N THR A 39 5.16 -19.03 -19.87
CA THR A 39 5.86 -17.81 -20.18
C THR A 39 5.05 -16.67 -19.56
N PRO A 40 5.63 -15.89 -18.64
CA PRO A 40 4.92 -14.74 -18.09
C PRO A 40 4.52 -13.85 -19.25
N ILE A 41 3.23 -13.52 -19.33
CA ILE A 41 2.69 -12.62 -20.37
C ILE A 41 3.44 -11.30 -20.19
N ARG A 42 4.45 -11.10 -21.02
CA ARG A 42 5.23 -9.87 -21.03
C ARG A 42 4.31 -8.77 -21.56
N GLU A 43 4.00 -7.80 -20.70
CA GLU A 43 3.26 -6.62 -21.14
C GLU A 43 3.97 -5.96 -22.32
N SER A 44 3.21 -5.38 -23.26
CA SER A 44 3.83 -4.71 -24.40
C SER A 44 4.67 -3.52 -23.93
N PRO A 45 5.78 -3.19 -24.64
CA PRO A 45 6.64 -2.05 -24.27
C PRO A 45 5.88 -0.72 -24.17
N GLU A 46 4.79 -0.57 -24.91
CA GLU A 46 3.92 0.60 -24.85
C GLU A 46 3.17 0.68 -23.51
N LYS A 47 2.63 -0.44 -23.01
CA LYS A 47 1.98 -0.50 -21.71
C LYS A 47 2.95 -0.28 -20.56
N GLU A 48 4.17 -0.81 -20.67
CA GLU A 48 5.22 -0.55 -19.68
C GLU A 48 5.59 0.94 -19.63
N LYS A 49 5.69 1.58 -20.79
CA LYS A 49 5.99 3.01 -20.91
C LYS A 49 4.84 3.87 -20.38
N GLU A 50 3.59 3.55 -20.72
CA GLU A 50 2.41 4.23 -20.18
C GLU A 50 2.31 4.10 -18.67
N LYS A 51 2.60 2.90 -18.12
CA LYS A 51 2.63 2.63 -16.69
C LYS A 51 3.77 3.38 -15.98
N ALA A 52 4.94 3.49 -16.61
CA ALA A 52 6.06 4.26 -16.09
C ALA A 52 5.79 5.77 -16.11
N GLU A 53 5.11 6.29 -17.12
CA GLU A 53 4.67 7.69 -17.16
C GLU A 53 3.57 7.97 -16.13
N ALA A 54 2.60 7.06 -15.99
CA ALA A 54 1.57 7.15 -14.96
C ALA A 54 2.13 7.05 -13.54
N ALA A 55 3.25 6.35 -13.35
CA ALA A 55 3.93 6.28 -12.05
C ALA A 55 4.68 7.56 -11.68
N LYS A 56 4.89 8.48 -12.64
CA LYS A 56 5.54 9.76 -12.38
C LYS A 56 4.60 10.68 -11.62
N GLU A 57 4.97 11.04 -10.40
CA GLU A 57 4.20 11.94 -9.56
C GLU A 57 4.00 13.30 -10.20
N LEU A 58 2.75 13.72 -10.33
CA LEU A 58 2.40 15.04 -10.81
C LEU A 58 2.47 16.07 -9.69
N GLN A 59 3.07 17.21 -9.99
CA GLN A 59 3.06 18.35 -9.06
C GLN A 59 1.68 18.99 -9.12
N VAL A 60 0.92 18.84 -8.04
CA VAL A 60 -0.42 19.41 -7.89
C VAL A 60 -0.39 20.36 -6.69
N PRO A 61 -0.64 21.65 -6.87
CA PRO A 61 -0.62 22.61 -5.78
C PRO A 61 -1.71 22.28 -4.74
N PRO A 62 -1.52 22.68 -3.49
CA PRO A 62 -2.54 22.53 -2.47
C PRO A 62 -3.86 23.18 -2.91
N PRO A 63 -5.01 22.55 -2.66
CA PRO A 63 -6.30 23.11 -2.98
C PRO A 63 -6.65 24.27 -2.03
N ARG A 64 -7.85 24.85 -2.19
CA ARG A 64 -8.35 25.80 -1.21
C ARG A 64 -8.34 25.22 0.22
N TYR A 65 -8.19 26.10 1.21
CA TYR A 65 -8.29 25.69 2.61
C TYR A 65 -9.68 25.10 2.92
N PRO A 66 -9.77 24.06 3.77
CA PRO A 66 -11.02 23.35 4.04
C PRO A 66 -12.07 24.24 4.73
N ARG A 67 -13.33 23.90 4.48
CA ARG A 67 -14.48 24.57 5.13
C ARG A 67 -15.31 23.52 5.86
N ASP A 68 -15.80 23.85 7.05
CA ASP A 68 -16.55 22.92 7.90
C ASP A 68 -17.73 22.25 7.20
N ARG A 69 -18.44 22.97 6.35
CA ARG A 69 -19.58 22.44 5.60
C ARG A 69 -19.24 21.36 4.58
N ASP A 70 -17.97 21.28 4.19
CA ASP A 70 -17.47 20.34 3.17
C ASP A 70 -16.79 19.10 3.80
N LEU A 71 -16.70 19.09 5.14
CA LEU A 71 -16.05 18.01 5.90
C LEU A 71 -16.97 16.80 6.03
N ALA A 72 -16.46 15.64 5.68
CA ALA A 72 -17.06 14.34 5.95
C ALA A 72 -16.27 13.63 7.04
N GLU A 73 -16.92 13.23 8.13
CA GLU A 73 -16.28 12.48 9.22
C GLU A 73 -15.97 11.06 8.78
N ILE A 74 -14.75 10.60 9.02
CA ILE A 74 -14.34 9.21 8.79
C ILE A 74 -14.36 8.42 10.09
N LYS A 75 -14.87 7.19 10.03
CA LYS A 75 -14.87 6.26 11.15
C LYS A 75 -13.63 5.39 11.06
N LEU A 76 -12.82 5.42 12.11
CA LEU A 76 -11.63 4.57 12.20
C LEU A 76 -11.98 3.19 12.75
N ARG A 77 -11.24 2.18 12.30
CA ARG A 77 -11.34 0.82 12.88
C ARG A 77 -10.97 0.81 14.35
N ASN A 78 -9.91 1.54 14.73
CA ASN A 78 -9.48 1.68 16.09
C ASN A 78 -9.92 3.05 16.63
N PRO A 79 -10.87 3.11 17.56
CA PRO A 79 -11.34 4.38 18.11
C PRO A 79 -10.21 5.14 18.80
N THR A 80 -10.14 6.42 18.53
CA THR A 80 -9.25 7.37 19.20
C THR A 80 -10.05 8.55 19.73
N PRO A 81 -9.53 9.33 20.70
CA PRO A 81 -10.21 10.54 21.15
C PRO A 81 -10.29 11.62 20.07
N ASN A 82 -9.44 11.55 19.05
CA ASN A 82 -9.42 12.51 17.95
C ASN A 82 -10.53 12.23 16.94
N LYS A 83 -11.04 13.27 16.31
CA LYS A 83 -11.98 13.18 15.19
C LYS A 83 -11.27 13.48 13.89
N PHE A 84 -11.57 12.69 12.87
CA PHE A 84 -10.94 12.76 11.57
C PHE A 84 -11.97 13.10 10.51
N TYR A 85 -11.63 14.06 9.65
CA TYR A 85 -12.50 14.54 8.59
C TYR A 85 -11.72 14.64 7.28
N ILE A 86 -12.39 14.41 6.17
CA ILE A 86 -11.89 14.71 4.83
C ILE A 86 -12.77 15.82 4.22
N ASP A 87 -12.15 16.87 3.67
CA ASP A 87 -12.88 17.78 2.81
C ASP A 87 -13.17 17.09 1.47
N ALA A 88 -14.38 16.54 1.35
CA ALA A 88 -14.78 15.74 0.20
C ALA A 88 -14.74 16.51 -1.13
N SER A 89 -14.71 17.85 -1.09
CA SER A 89 -14.62 18.68 -2.29
C SER A 89 -13.20 18.87 -2.81
N THR A 90 -12.19 18.48 -2.02
CA THR A 90 -10.77 18.59 -2.38
C THR A 90 -10.19 17.30 -2.95
N ILE A 91 -10.97 16.21 -2.92
CA ILE A 91 -10.50 14.93 -3.43
C ILE A 91 -10.23 15.04 -4.92
N SER A 92 -9.04 14.59 -5.30
CA SER A 92 -8.64 14.49 -6.70
C SER A 92 -7.88 13.19 -6.97
N VAL A 93 -8.08 12.65 -8.17
CA VAL A 93 -7.33 11.51 -8.70
C VAL A 93 -6.85 11.91 -10.09
N ALA A 94 -5.55 12.07 -10.23
CA ALA A 94 -4.94 12.46 -11.50
C ALA A 94 -4.42 11.23 -12.28
N LYS A 95 -3.77 11.45 -13.42
CA LYS A 95 -3.22 10.37 -14.26
C LYS A 95 -2.19 9.51 -13.55
N ASP A 96 -1.50 10.07 -12.54
CA ASP A 96 -0.55 9.35 -11.67
C ASP A 96 -1.22 8.41 -10.66
N GLN A 97 -2.54 8.30 -10.70
CA GLN A 97 -3.35 7.44 -9.83
C GLN A 97 -3.17 7.71 -8.32
N ILE A 98 -2.69 8.90 -7.98
CA ILE A 98 -2.57 9.32 -6.59
C ILE A 98 -3.89 9.97 -6.16
N VAL A 99 -4.47 9.50 -5.07
CA VAL A 99 -5.62 10.13 -4.41
C VAL A 99 -5.10 11.25 -3.53
N ARG A 100 -5.42 12.50 -3.87
CA ARG A 100 -5.04 13.67 -3.09
C ARG A 100 -6.27 14.28 -2.43
N PHE A 101 -6.12 14.73 -1.19
CA PHE A 101 -7.24 15.25 -0.41
C PHE A 101 -6.74 16.09 0.75
N VAL A 102 -7.63 16.90 1.31
CA VAL A 102 -7.39 17.62 2.56
C VAL A 102 -8.01 16.86 3.72
N MET A 103 -7.17 16.59 4.72
CA MET A 103 -7.56 16.00 5.99
C MET A 103 -7.58 17.05 7.09
N VAL A 104 -8.58 16.96 7.96
CA VAL A 104 -8.71 17.77 9.17
C VAL A 104 -8.81 16.84 10.37
N ILE A 105 -7.91 17.00 11.33
CA ILE A 105 -7.86 16.24 12.57
C ILE A 105 -8.18 17.19 13.71
N ARG A 106 -9.20 16.88 14.51
CA ARG A 106 -9.58 17.64 15.71
C ARG A 106 -9.31 16.83 16.95
N THR A 107 -8.56 17.42 17.86
CA THR A 107 -8.26 16.81 19.17
C THR A 107 -9.34 17.17 20.20
N PRO A 108 -9.45 16.42 21.30
CA PRO A 108 -10.34 16.78 22.43
C PRO A 108 -10.03 18.15 23.03
N GLY A 109 -8.78 18.61 22.93
CA GLY A 109 -8.32 19.94 23.34
C GLY A 109 -8.70 21.06 22.38
N ASN A 110 -9.54 20.78 21.39
CA ASN A 110 -9.99 21.73 20.38
C ASN A 110 -8.90 22.24 19.43
N GLU A 111 -7.75 21.56 19.37
CA GLU A 111 -6.73 21.82 18.38
C GLU A 111 -7.16 21.24 17.03
N THR A 112 -6.83 21.96 15.97
CA THR A 112 -7.15 21.54 14.60
C THR A 112 -5.87 21.43 13.79
N ASN A 113 -5.57 20.23 13.30
CA ASN A 113 -4.48 19.99 12.37
C ASN A 113 -5.05 19.78 10.97
N VAL A 114 -4.57 20.53 10.00
CA VAL A 114 -4.98 20.43 8.61
C VAL A 114 -3.80 19.97 7.77
N ARG A 115 -4.04 18.99 6.90
CA ARG A 115 -3.00 18.41 6.03
C ARG A 115 -3.51 18.25 4.61
N TYR A 116 -2.68 18.58 3.64
CA TYR A 116 -2.88 18.17 2.25
C TYR A 116 -2.03 16.95 2.00
N SER A 117 -2.67 15.83 1.75
CA SER A 117 -2.05 14.52 1.71
C SER A 117 -2.33 13.80 0.40
N GLY A 118 -1.43 12.88 0.06
CA GLY A 118 -1.58 11.94 -1.05
C GLY A 118 -1.49 10.49 -0.59
N LEU A 119 -2.27 9.65 -1.25
CA LEU A 119 -2.31 8.22 -1.05
C LEU A 119 -2.08 7.51 -2.37
N ARG A 120 -1.04 6.68 -2.43
CA ARG A 120 -0.74 5.83 -3.58
C ARG A 120 -1.22 4.42 -3.30
N CYS A 121 -2.31 4.03 -3.98
CA CYS A 121 -2.94 2.73 -3.75
C CYS A 121 -2.08 1.55 -4.21
N SER A 122 -1.29 1.71 -5.27
CA SER A 122 -0.47 0.64 -5.83
C SER A 122 0.55 0.05 -4.84
N ASN A 123 1.09 0.90 -3.98
CA ASN A 123 2.17 0.54 -3.07
C ASN A 123 1.78 0.64 -1.59
N GLY A 124 0.57 1.14 -1.28
CA GLY A 124 0.16 1.44 0.09
C GLY A 124 1.05 2.51 0.74
N GLU A 125 1.28 3.62 0.03
CA GLU A 125 2.15 4.70 0.49
C GLU A 125 1.36 5.98 0.74
N TRP A 126 1.83 6.74 1.70
CA TRP A 126 1.29 8.02 2.14
C TRP A 126 2.33 9.12 2.05
N LYS A 127 1.90 10.34 1.70
CA LYS A 127 2.74 11.54 1.69
C LYS A 127 1.91 12.75 2.13
N ASP A 128 2.44 13.56 3.03
CA ASP A 128 1.88 14.87 3.34
C ASP A 128 2.62 15.92 2.50
N TYR A 129 1.91 16.68 1.68
CA TYR A 129 2.50 17.71 0.81
C TYR A 129 2.58 19.08 1.48
N ALA A 130 1.58 19.38 2.32
CA ALA A 130 1.50 20.67 2.99
C ALA A 130 0.71 20.56 4.31
N PHE A 131 1.00 21.50 5.20
CA PHE A 131 0.31 21.66 6.48
C PHE A 131 -0.43 22.98 6.50
N GLY A 132 -1.62 22.98 7.09
CA GLY A 132 -2.39 24.19 7.32
C GLY A 132 -1.82 24.99 8.49
N THR A 133 -1.70 26.30 8.31
CA THR A 133 -1.28 27.24 9.35
C THR A 133 -2.48 27.83 10.10
N SER A 134 -2.23 28.53 11.21
CA SER A 134 -3.24 29.29 11.97
C SER A 134 -3.97 30.34 11.12
N ASP A 135 -3.29 30.89 10.13
CA ASP A 135 -3.82 31.91 9.23
C ASP A 135 -4.65 31.33 8.08
N LYS A 136 -4.90 30.02 8.13
CA LYS A 136 -5.62 29.26 7.10
C LYS A 136 -4.93 29.32 5.73
N THR A 137 -3.62 29.33 5.74
CA THR A 137 -2.76 29.21 4.54
C THR A 137 -2.03 27.88 4.55
N TRP A 138 -1.37 27.55 3.45
CA TRP A 138 -0.61 26.33 3.32
C TRP A 138 0.88 26.58 3.50
N GLN A 139 1.51 25.75 4.31
CA GLN A 139 2.95 25.62 4.38
C GLN A 139 3.34 24.31 3.70
N GLU A 140 3.97 24.39 2.54
CA GLU A 140 4.42 23.23 1.80
C GLU A 140 5.63 22.56 2.49
N ASP A 141 5.64 21.23 2.48
CA ASP A 141 6.80 20.46 2.93
C ASP A 141 7.63 20.02 1.73
N GLY A 142 8.63 20.81 1.36
CA GLY A 142 9.54 20.51 0.26
C GLY A 142 10.41 19.26 0.50
N SER A 143 10.47 18.76 1.74
CA SER A 143 11.20 17.55 2.12
C SER A 143 10.32 16.30 2.21
N ALA A 144 9.02 16.42 1.98
CA ALA A 144 8.05 15.36 2.12
C ALA A 144 8.40 14.13 1.27
N LYS A 145 8.41 12.96 1.90
CA LYS A 145 8.72 11.68 1.27
C LYS A 145 7.53 10.72 1.38
N TRP A 146 7.43 9.82 0.44
CA TRP A 146 6.51 8.70 0.51
C TRP A 146 6.94 7.74 1.63
N SER A 147 5.99 7.35 2.48
CA SER A 147 6.17 6.39 3.57
C SER A 147 5.16 5.28 3.45
N ARG A 148 5.55 4.05 3.72
CA ARG A 148 4.62 2.91 3.71
C ARG A 148 3.64 3.02 4.87
N ILE A 149 2.37 2.80 4.59
CA ILE A 149 1.29 2.90 5.59
C ILE A 149 1.47 1.85 6.69
N ILE A 150 1.93 0.65 6.35
CA ILE A 150 2.19 -0.44 7.31
C ILE A 150 3.25 -0.08 8.36
N GLU A 151 4.14 0.85 8.05
CA GLU A 151 5.20 1.29 8.95
C GLU A 151 4.74 2.39 9.91
N LEU A 152 3.54 2.94 9.68
CA LEU A 152 2.96 4.02 10.48
C LEU A 152 2.18 3.47 11.66
N ASN A 153 2.87 3.00 12.69
CA ASN A 153 2.35 2.13 13.76
C ASN A 153 1.34 2.73 14.74
N TYR A 154 0.99 4.03 14.72
CA TYR A 154 0.26 4.59 15.86
C TYR A 154 -1.04 5.34 15.59
N ASN A 155 -1.39 5.68 14.37
CA ASN A 155 -2.70 6.27 14.08
C ASN A 155 -3.22 5.72 12.76
N ASN A 156 -3.97 4.68 12.88
CA ASN A 156 -4.52 3.87 11.81
C ASN A 156 -5.50 4.58 10.85
N TYR A 157 -5.52 5.92 10.80
CA TYR A 157 -6.38 6.62 9.85
C TYR A 157 -5.89 6.45 8.41
N GLN A 158 -4.57 6.39 8.20
CA GLN A 158 -4.00 6.14 6.87
C GLN A 158 -4.39 4.75 6.37
N ASP A 159 -4.26 3.73 7.23
CA ASP A 159 -4.67 2.37 6.91
C ASP A 159 -6.17 2.27 6.67
N THR A 160 -6.98 2.90 7.51
CA THR A 160 -8.44 2.94 7.32
C THR A 160 -8.81 3.61 5.99
N LEU A 161 -8.16 4.73 5.62
CA LEU A 161 -8.41 5.38 4.34
C LEU A 161 -7.98 4.51 3.16
N TYR A 162 -6.83 3.85 3.29
CA TYR A 162 -6.31 2.95 2.28
C TYR A 162 -7.22 1.75 2.05
N THR A 163 -7.64 1.08 3.13
CA THR A 163 -8.35 -0.20 3.03
C THR A 163 -9.86 -0.07 2.90
N ASP A 164 -10.47 0.95 3.52
CA ASP A 164 -11.92 1.00 3.65
C ASP A 164 -12.57 2.04 2.75
N TYR A 165 -11.80 3.07 2.34
CA TYR A 165 -12.39 4.19 1.61
C TYR A 165 -11.81 4.39 0.21
N PHE A 166 -10.50 4.43 0.04
CA PHE A 166 -9.91 4.98 -1.17
C PHE A 166 -9.36 3.95 -2.15
N CYS A 167 -8.91 2.78 -1.67
CA CYS A 167 -8.22 1.83 -2.53
C CYS A 167 -8.98 0.51 -2.67
N ALA A 168 -9.15 0.07 -3.91
CA ALA A 168 -9.55 -1.30 -4.22
C ALA A 168 -8.32 -2.20 -4.09
N ILE A 169 -8.29 -3.03 -3.05
CA ILE A 169 -7.19 -3.94 -2.78
C ILE A 169 -7.52 -5.29 -3.40
N GLY A 170 -6.82 -5.62 -4.48
CA GLY A 170 -6.99 -6.90 -5.20
C GLY A 170 -5.73 -7.75 -5.18
N VAL A 171 -5.86 -9.01 -5.57
CA VAL A 171 -4.75 -9.98 -5.65
C VAL A 171 -3.76 -9.60 -6.74
N ILE A 172 -4.21 -8.94 -7.81
CA ILE A 172 -3.42 -8.65 -9.00
C ILE A 172 -2.98 -7.18 -9.06
N SER A 173 -3.84 -6.27 -8.59
CA SER A 173 -3.51 -4.84 -8.59
C SER A 173 -4.30 -4.10 -7.52
N SER A 174 -3.69 -3.05 -6.98
CA SER A 174 -4.35 -2.09 -6.10
C SER A 174 -4.42 -0.74 -6.78
N GLY A 175 -5.59 -0.11 -6.77
CA GLY A 175 -5.81 1.20 -7.36
C GLY A 175 -6.91 1.96 -6.64
N PRO A 176 -7.15 3.25 -6.97
CA PRO A 176 -8.29 3.99 -6.44
C PRO A 176 -9.61 3.29 -6.75
N VAL A 177 -10.55 3.28 -5.81
CA VAL A 177 -11.88 2.66 -5.97
C VAL A 177 -12.66 3.29 -7.13
N GLY A 178 -12.31 4.49 -7.52
CA GLY A 178 -12.90 5.20 -8.64
C GLY A 178 -12.33 6.61 -8.78
N ASP A 179 -13.05 7.44 -9.52
CA ASP A 179 -12.71 8.85 -9.65
C ASP A 179 -13.00 9.65 -8.35
N ALA A 180 -12.57 10.90 -8.33
CA ALA A 180 -12.76 11.81 -7.20
C ALA A 180 -14.22 11.94 -6.77
N ARG A 181 -15.17 11.90 -7.71
CA ARG A 181 -16.60 12.02 -7.41
C ARG A 181 -17.11 10.80 -6.65
N LYS A 182 -16.73 9.61 -7.09
CA LYS A 182 -17.09 8.34 -6.43
C LYS A 182 -16.52 8.29 -5.02
N LEU A 183 -15.25 8.66 -4.84
CA LEU A 183 -14.60 8.72 -3.53
C LEU A 183 -15.28 9.73 -2.59
N ALA A 184 -15.62 10.92 -3.08
CA ALA A 184 -16.34 11.92 -2.30
C ALA A 184 -17.74 11.44 -1.87
N ASN A 185 -18.43 10.67 -2.72
CA ASN A 185 -19.72 10.09 -2.39
C ASN A 185 -19.60 8.98 -1.33
N LEU A 186 -18.58 8.13 -1.43
CA LEU A 186 -18.33 7.09 -0.42
C LEU A 186 -18.09 7.68 0.97
N LEU A 187 -17.40 8.81 1.06
CA LEU A 187 -17.17 9.49 2.34
C LEU A 187 -18.45 10.09 2.92
N ARG A 188 -19.32 10.67 2.09
CA ARG A 188 -20.59 11.26 2.53
C ARG A 188 -21.64 10.21 2.88
N HIS A 189 -21.55 9.05 2.24
CA HIS A 189 -22.46 7.92 2.43
C HIS A 189 -21.64 6.66 2.68
N PRO A 190 -20.99 6.54 3.87
CA PRO A 190 -20.19 5.37 4.18
C PRO A 190 -21.07 4.13 4.09
N GLN A 191 -20.81 3.28 3.11
CA GLN A 191 -21.41 1.96 3.04
C GLN A 191 -20.90 1.21 4.27
N MET A 192 -21.80 0.76 5.12
CA MET A 192 -21.39 -0.22 6.14
C MET A 192 -20.71 -1.39 5.40
N PRO A 193 -19.59 -1.91 5.92
CA PRO A 193 -18.94 -3.07 5.33
C PRO A 193 -20.01 -4.14 5.09
N ASP A 194 -20.13 -4.65 3.86
CA ASP A 194 -21.05 -5.72 3.54
C ASP A 194 -20.69 -6.90 4.46
N PRO A 195 -21.60 -7.35 5.36
CA PRO A 195 -21.31 -8.44 6.28
C PRO A 195 -20.99 -9.74 5.58
N ARG A 196 -21.22 -9.81 4.25
CA ARG A 196 -20.90 -10.97 3.39
C ARG A 196 -19.46 -10.94 2.85
N VAL A 197 -18.75 -9.81 3.00
CA VAL A 197 -17.32 -9.75 2.67
C VAL A 197 -16.56 -10.24 3.89
N PRO A 198 -15.78 -11.34 3.80
CA PRO A 198 -15.01 -11.84 4.93
C PRO A 198 -14.08 -10.75 5.45
N GLN A 199 -14.32 -10.31 6.68
CA GLN A 199 -13.38 -9.48 7.41
C GLN A 199 -12.09 -10.27 7.53
N ARG A 200 -10.98 -9.78 6.97
CA ARG A 200 -9.68 -10.43 7.19
C ARG A 200 -9.40 -10.43 8.69
N THR A 201 -9.54 -11.57 9.33
CA THR A 201 -8.99 -11.79 10.66
C THR A 201 -7.48 -11.73 10.50
N ILE A 202 -6.87 -10.69 11.02
CA ILE A 202 -5.41 -10.67 11.23
C ILE A 202 -5.23 -11.56 12.45
N GLU A 203 -4.90 -12.83 12.21
CA GLU A 203 -4.38 -13.69 13.28
C GLU A 203 -3.05 -13.08 13.73
N GLN A 204 -2.99 -12.78 15.02
CA GLN A 204 -1.81 -12.29 15.72
C GLN A 204 -0.78 -13.41 15.87
#